data_67a976ca5d3b7b6559179b44b8b8502d
#
_entry.id   67a976ca5d3b7b6559179b44b8b8502d
#
_cell.length_a   1.000
_cell.length_b   1.000
_cell.length_c   1.000
_cell.angle_alpha   90.00
_cell.angle_beta   90.00
_cell.angle_gamma   90.00
#
_symmetry.space_group_name_H-M   'P 1'
#
loop_
_entity.id
_entity.type
_entity.pdbx_description
1 polymer ?
#
loop_
_entity_poly.entity_id
_entity_poly.type
_entity_poly.pdbx_seq_one_letter_code
_entity_poly.pdbx_strand_id
1 'polypeptide(L)'
;MVKKILCQGYLWLLLLLLYAPIFIIMIYSFTEAKVLGNWTGFSTKLYSSLFVAGTHHSLTNALVNALSIAFIAATVSTLLGSITAIGIFNLRPRARKAISFVNNIPILNGDIIIGISLFLLFVSLGIPQGYTTVVLAHITFCTPYVVLSVLPRLKQMNPNIYEAALDLGATPMQALRKVIVPEILPGMISGFMLAVTLSIDDFAVTVFTIGNEGLETLSTYIYADARKGGLTPELRPLSTIIFVLVLVLLVIINRRAGKKKEV
;
A
#
# COMPACT_ATOMS: atom_id res chain seq x y z
N MET A 1 -17.64 14.53 34.72
CA MET A 1 -17.75 13.06 34.56
C MET A 1 -18.62 12.69 33.36
N VAL A 2 -19.87 13.12 33.29
CA VAL A 2 -20.81 12.77 32.20
C VAL A 2 -20.29 13.08 30.80
N LYS A 3 -19.68 14.25 30.57
CA LYS A 3 -19.11 14.66 29.28
C LYS A 3 -17.99 13.72 28.81
N LYS A 4 -17.19 13.16 29.71
CA LYS A 4 -16.10 12.22 29.41
C LYS A 4 -16.64 10.83 29.06
N ILE A 5 -17.70 10.40 29.75
CA ILE A 5 -18.40 9.13 29.50
C ILE A 5 -19.13 9.18 28.16
N LEU A 6 -19.82 10.28 27.85
CA LEU A 6 -20.47 10.48 26.55
C LEU A 6 -19.49 10.52 25.41
N CYS A 7 -18.34 11.19 25.57
CA CYS A 7 -17.29 11.26 24.55
C CYS A 7 -16.65 9.88 24.30
N GLN A 8 -16.38 9.11 25.36
CA GLN A 8 -15.89 7.74 25.24
C GLN A 8 -16.94 6.82 24.63
N GLY A 9 -18.19 6.90 25.03
CA GLY A 9 -19.28 6.11 24.46
C GLY A 9 -19.47 6.37 22.97
N TYR A 10 -19.42 7.65 22.56
CA TYR A 10 -19.47 8.03 21.14
C TYR A 10 -18.30 7.44 20.34
N LEU A 11 -17.07 7.49 20.86
CA LEU A 11 -15.90 6.92 20.20
C LEU A 11 -16.03 5.40 20.02
N TRP A 12 -16.48 4.69 21.07
CA TRP A 12 -16.71 3.24 20.98
C TRP A 12 -17.81 2.88 19.99
N LEU A 13 -18.90 3.63 19.97
CA LEU A 13 -19.99 3.44 19.01
C LEU A 13 -19.52 3.68 17.58
N LEU A 14 -18.72 4.72 17.34
CA LEU A 14 -18.17 5.05 16.03
C LEU A 14 -17.20 3.94 15.56
N LEU A 15 -16.32 3.46 16.46
CA LEU A 15 -15.43 2.33 16.15
C LEU A 15 -16.23 1.06 15.84
N LEU A 16 -17.25 0.73 16.64
CA LEU A 16 -18.08 -0.43 16.38
C LEU A 16 -18.78 -0.33 15.03
N LEU A 17 -19.29 0.83 14.67
CA LEU A 17 -19.96 1.05 13.38
C LEU A 17 -18.99 0.96 12.19
N LEU A 18 -17.77 1.46 12.34
CA LEU A 18 -16.72 1.36 11.31
C LEU A 18 -16.26 -0.09 11.09
N TYR A 19 -16.11 -0.86 12.17
CA TYR A 19 -15.63 -2.24 12.07
C TYR A 19 -16.75 -3.27 11.89
N ALA A 20 -18.01 -2.90 12.10
CA ALA A 20 -19.17 -3.80 11.96
C ALA A 20 -19.20 -4.54 10.62
N PRO A 21 -19.00 -3.91 9.44
CA PRO A 21 -19.00 -4.63 8.17
C PRO A 21 -17.91 -5.71 8.11
N ILE A 22 -16.74 -5.45 8.67
CA ILE A 22 -15.63 -6.41 8.70
C ILE A 22 -15.99 -7.60 9.59
N PHE A 23 -16.52 -7.35 10.78
CA PHE A 23 -16.97 -8.41 11.68
C PHE A 23 -18.10 -9.25 11.07
N ILE A 24 -19.02 -8.64 10.32
CA ILE A 24 -20.07 -9.35 9.59
C ILE A 24 -19.44 -10.30 8.57
N ILE A 25 -18.52 -9.84 7.74
CA ILE A 25 -17.82 -10.68 6.76
C ILE A 25 -17.07 -11.82 7.46
N MET A 26 -16.40 -11.54 8.60
CA MET A 26 -15.71 -12.57 9.39
C MET A 26 -16.68 -13.65 9.91
N ILE A 27 -17.84 -13.26 10.42
CA ILE A 27 -18.86 -14.23 10.88
C ILE A 27 -19.34 -15.06 9.71
N TYR A 28 -19.71 -14.43 8.59
CA TYR A 28 -20.19 -15.12 7.39
C TYR A 28 -19.09 -15.89 6.63
N SER A 29 -17.82 -15.78 7.00
CA SER A 29 -16.76 -16.62 6.45
C SER A 29 -16.81 -18.07 6.96
N PHE A 30 -17.52 -18.30 8.07
CA PHE A 30 -17.73 -19.62 8.67
C PHE A 30 -19.06 -20.27 8.27
N THR A 31 -19.69 -19.84 7.18
CA THR A 31 -20.92 -20.46 6.66
C THR A 31 -20.78 -20.74 5.16
N GLU A 32 -21.39 -21.84 4.69
CA GLU A 32 -21.39 -22.24 3.27
C GLU A 32 -22.42 -21.47 2.42
N ALA A 33 -23.16 -20.55 3.02
CA ALA A 33 -24.19 -19.81 2.31
C ALA A 33 -23.64 -19.05 1.10
N LYS A 34 -24.24 -19.22 -0.05
CA LYS A 34 -23.86 -18.47 -1.27
C LYS A 34 -24.15 -16.97 -1.15
N VAL A 35 -25.19 -16.60 -0.44
CA VAL A 35 -25.65 -15.22 -0.28
C VAL A 35 -25.36 -14.73 1.13
N LEU A 36 -24.85 -13.51 1.25
CA LEU A 36 -24.69 -12.82 2.53
C LEU A 36 -26.07 -12.62 3.19
N GLY A 37 -26.15 -12.86 4.50
CA GLY A 37 -27.39 -12.73 5.27
C GLY A 37 -28.11 -14.06 5.51
N ASN A 38 -27.76 -15.13 4.80
CA ASN A 38 -28.30 -16.46 5.06
C ASN A 38 -27.28 -17.30 5.84
N TRP A 39 -27.67 -17.80 7.01
CA TRP A 39 -26.81 -18.65 7.86
C TRP A 39 -27.22 -20.10 7.72
N THR A 40 -26.37 -20.92 7.10
CA THR A 40 -26.62 -22.35 6.84
C THR A 40 -25.96 -23.28 7.86
N GLY A 41 -25.36 -22.72 8.91
CA GLY A 41 -24.60 -23.46 9.92
C GLY A 41 -23.11 -23.14 9.88
N PHE A 42 -22.40 -23.58 10.93
CA PHE A 42 -20.93 -23.41 11.03
C PHE A 42 -20.21 -24.38 10.10
N SER A 43 -19.38 -23.87 9.23
CA SER A 43 -18.54 -24.65 8.31
C SER A 43 -17.22 -23.96 8.03
N THR A 44 -16.15 -24.74 7.91
CA THR A 44 -14.81 -24.30 7.51
C THR A 44 -14.49 -24.68 6.05
N LYS A 45 -15.45 -25.20 5.31
CA LYS A 45 -15.23 -25.65 3.92
C LYS A 45 -14.74 -24.53 3.00
N LEU A 46 -15.18 -23.29 3.21
CA LEU A 46 -14.71 -22.13 2.43
C LEU A 46 -13.22 -21.85 2.66
N TYR A 47 -12.69 -22.18 3.83
CA TYR A 47 -11.25 -22.06 4.10
C TYR A 47 -10.46 -23.18 3.41
N SER A 48 -10.98 -24.42 3.41
CA SER A 48 -10.32 -25.52 2.71
C SER A 48 -10.38 -25.33 1.18
N SER A 49 -11.47 -24.78 0.63
CA SER A 49 -11.59 -24.52 -0.81
C SER A 49 -10.57 -23.49 -1.33
N LEU A 50 -10.13 -22.53 -0.50
CA LEU A 50 -9.07 -21.58 -0.86
C LEU A 50 -7.74 -22.26 -1.22
N PHE A 51 -7.46 -23.43 -0.60
CA PHE A 51 -6.19 -24.15 -0.77
C PHE A 51 -6.29 -25.31 -1.78
N VAL A 52 -7.47 -25.59 -2.30
CA VAL A 52 -7.65 -26.65 -3.32
C VAL A 52 -7.27 -26.09 -4.68
N ALA A 53 -6.14 -26.56 -5.20
CA ALA A 53 -5.68 -26.18 -6.54
C ALA A 53 -6.69 -26.60 -7.60
N GLY A 54 -7.15 -25.64 -8.40
CA GLY A 54 -7.99 -25.88 -9.56
C GLY A 54 -9.42 -25.32 -9.54
N THR A 55 -9.98 -25.03 -8.38
CA THR A 55 -11.36 -24.50 -8.28
C THR A 55 -11.45 -22.97 -8.46
N HIS A 56 -10.36 -22.25 -8.16
CA HIS A 56 -10.35 -20.77 -8.17
C HIS A 56 -9.07 -20.19 -8.82
N HIS A 57 -8.71 -20.70 -9.99
CA HIS A 57 -7.55 -20.22 -10.75
C HIS A 57 -7.52 -18.69 -10.92
N SER A 58 -8.69 -18.06 -11.11
CA SER A 58 -8.78 -16.60 -11.30
C SER A 58 -8.47 -15.82 -10.01
N LEU A 59 -8.99 -16.25 -8.85
CA LEU A 59 -8.71 -15.57 -7.57
C LEU A 59 -7.25 -15.70 -7.15
N THR A 60 -6.68 -16.89 -7.28
CA THR A 60 -5.27 -17.13 -6.94
C THR A 60 -4.35 -16.33 -7.85
N ASN A 61 -4.63 -16.30 -9.14
CA ASN A 61 -3.87 -15.50 -10.11
C ASN A 61 -4.00 -14.00 -9.81
N ALA A 62 -5.20 -13.51 -9.50
CA ALA A 62 -5.43 -12.11 -9.13
C ALA A 62 -4.64 -11.72 -7.87
N LEU A 63 -4.58 -12.62 -6.87
CA LEU A 63 -3.79 -12.41 -5.65
C LEU A 63 -2.29 -12.38 -5.95
N VAL A 64 -1.78 -13.34 -6.72
CA VAL A 64 -0.35 -13.40 -7.11
C VAL A 64 0.02 -12.17 -7.93
N ASN A 65 -0.82 -11.76 -8.87
CA ASN A 65 -0.62 -10.56 -9.67
C ASN A 65 -0.56 -9.32 -8.78
N ALA A 66 -1.54 -9.14 -7.88
CA ALA A 66 -1.57 -8.00 -6.97
C ALA A 66 -0.30 -7.93 -6.10
N LEU A 67 0.12 -9.06 -5.52
CA LEU A 67 1.32 -9.13 -4.69
C LEU A 67 2.61 -8.91 -5.48
N SER A 68 2.73 -9.47 -6.68
CA SER A 68 3.90 -9.29 -7.52
C SER A 68 4.04 -7.86 -8.02
N ILE A 69 2.94 -7.24 -8.48
CA ILE A 69 2.90 -5.84 -8.89
C ILE A 69 3.27 -4.94 -7.72
N ALA A 70 2.64 -5.16 -6.55
CA ALA A 70 2.90 -4.35 -5.37
C ALA A 70 4.35 -4.44 -4.90
N PHE A 71 4.94 -5.63 -4.89
CA PHE A 71 6.32 -5.82 -4.46
C PHE A 71 7.31 -5.15 -5.44
N ILE A 72 7.13 -5.35 -6.74
CA ILE A 72 7.98 -4.74 -7.77
C ILE A 72 7.85 -3.22 -7.73
N ALA A 73 6.61 -2.71 -7.74
CA ALA A 73 6.34 -1.28 -7.71
C ALA A 73 6.90 -0.62 -6.44
N ALA A 74 6.67 -1.21 -5.27
CA ALA A 74 7.18 -0.69 -4.00
C ALA A 74 8.71 -0.69 -3.95
N THR A 75 9.37 -1.74 -4.46
CA THR A 75 10.83 -1.81 -4.48
C THR A 75 11.41 -0.72 -5.37
N VAL A 76 10.91 -0.61 -6.60
CA VAL A 76 11.41 0.38 -7.56
C VAL A 76 11.07 1.80 -7.12
N SER A 77 9.84 2.05 -6.65
CA SER A 77 9.45 3.38 -6.14
C SER A 77 10.22 3.78 -4.88
N THR A 78 10.61 2.81 -4.03
CA THR A 78 11.44 3.10 -2.85
C THR A 78 12.84 3.54 -3.25
N LEU A 79 13.43 2.88 -4.23
CA LEU A 79 14.74 3.29 -4.76
C LEU A 79 14.66 4.67 -5.43
N LEU A 80 13.72 4.87 -6.34
CA LEU A 80 13.54 6.14 -7.06
C LEU A 80 13.17 7.27 -6.11
N GLY A 81 12.22 7.03 -5.19
CA GLY A 81 11.77 8.01 -4.22
C GLY A 81 12.87 8.40 -3.22
N SER A 82 13.72 7.45 -2.80
CA SER A 82 14.85 7.74 -1.91
C SER A 82 15.92 8.59 -2.63
N ILE A 83 16.26 8.24 -3.87
CA ILE A 83 17.19 9.05 -4.69
C ILE A 83 16.63 10.46 -4.90
N THR A 84 15.34 10.55 -5.24
CA THR A 84 14.64 11.83 -5.42
C THR A 84 14.62 12.65 -4.14
N ALA A 85 14.35 12.03 -2.98
CA ALA A 85 14.35 12.71 -1.69
C ALA A 85 15.72 13.27 -1.33
N ILE A 86 16.81 12.52 -1.56
CA ILE A 86 18.19 12.97 -1.38
C ILE A 86 18.50 14.15 -2.32
N GLY A 87 18.09 14.04 -3.59
CA GLY A 87 18.22 15.12 -4.56
C GLY A 87 17.52 16.39 -4.11
N ILE A 88 16.24 16.29 -3.72
CA ILE A 88 15.42 17.41 -3.22
C ILE A 88 16.07 18.04 -1.97
N PHE A 89 16.61 17.22 -1.06
CA PHE A 89 17.23 17.71 0.17
C PHE A 89 18.44 18.61 -0.12
N ASN A 90 19.24 18.29 -1.14
CA ASN A 90 20.44 19.04 -1.52
C ASN A 90 20.16 20.30 -2.38
N LEU A 91 18.91 20.52 -2.79
CA LEU A 91 18.56 21.71 -3.59
C LEU A 91 18.52 22.99 -2.76
N ARG A 92 18.73 24.13 -3.44
CA ARG A 92 18.52 25.46 -2.87
C ARG A 92 17.06 25.61 -2.38
N PRO A 93 16.78 26.42 -1.32
CA PRO A 93 15.45 26.48 -0.69
C PRO A 93 14.29 26.79 -1.64
N ARG A 94 14.51 27.65 -2.64
CA ARG A 94 13.47 27.98 -3.65
C ARG A 94 13.15 26.78 -4.56
N ALA A 95 14.19 26.13 -5.10
CA ALA A 95 14.03 24.94 -5.94
C ALA A 95 13.46 23.75 -5.16
N ARG A 96 13.90 23.56 -3.92
CA ARG A 96 13.36 22.54 -3.01
C ARG A 96 11.85 22.70 -2.81
N LYS A 97 11.37 23.94 -2.55
CA LYS A 97 9.94 24.23 -2.43
C LYS A 97 9.17 23.92 -3.71
N ALA A 98 9.67 24.35 -4.86
CA ALA A 98 9.01 24.14 -6.16
C ALA A 98 8.91 22.64 -6.50
N ILE A 99 10.01 21.90 -6.38
CA ILE A 99 10.03 20.47 -6.71
C ILE A 99 9.22 19.65 -5.70
N SER A 100 9.27 19.98 -4.39
CA SER A 100 8.40 19.35 -3.40
C SER A 100 6.92 19.60 -3.68
N PHE A 101 6.56 20.79 -4.16
CA PHE A 101 5.19 21.10 -4.57
C PHE A 101 4.76 20.22 -5.75
N VAL A 102 5.60 20.14 -6.80
CA VAL A 102 5.33 19.29 -7.97
C VAL A 102 5.21 17.82 -7.57
N ASN A 103 6.09 17.33 -6.69
CA ASN A 103 6.02 15.97 -6.16
C ASN A 103 4.71 15.67 -5.43
N ASN A 104 4.11 16.67 -4.80
CA ASN A 104 2.88 16.49 -4.05
C ASN A 104 1.60 16.61 -4.91
N ILE A 105 1.70 17.08 -6.15
CA ILE A 105 0.55 17.20 -7.07
C ILE A 105 -0.17 15.85 -7.24
N PRO A 106 0.50 14.73 -7.51
CA PRO A 106 -0.18 13.43 -7.61
C PRO A 106 -0.91 13.03 -6.32
N ILE A 107 -0.35 13.35 -5.16
CA ILE A 107 -0.96 13.02 -3.86
C ILE A 107 -2.26 13.79 -3.61
N LEU A 108 -2.36 15.01 -4.16
CA LEU A 108 -3.55 15.86 -4.04
C LEU A 108 -4.62 15.55 -5.09
N ASN A 109 -4.24 14.91 -6.19
CA ASN A 109 -5.17 14.48 -7.22
C ASN A 109 -5.80 13.13 -6.86
N GLY A 110 -7.04 12.93 -7.28
CA GLY A 110 -7.71 11.64 -7.12
C GLY A 110 -7.07 10.56 -8.02
N ASP A 111 -7.05 9.33 -7.54
CA ASP A 111 -6.45 8.17 -8.24
C ASP A 111 -7.02 7.95 -9.63
N ILE A 112 -8.30 8.27 -9.85
CA ILE A 112 -8.96 8.21 -11.16
C ILE A 112 -8.28 9.16 -12.16
N ILE A 113 -7.95 10.39 -11.74
CA ILE A 113 -7.31 11.38 -12.62
C ILE A 113 -5.91 10.90 -13.02
N ILE A 114 -5.18 10.34 -12.06
CA ILE A 114 -3.85 9.75 -12.30
C ILE A 114 -3.96 8.56 -13.26
N GLY A 115 -4.91 7.66 -13.02
CA GLY A 115 -5.14 6.49 -13.86
C GLY A 115 -5.46 6.85 -15.31
N ILE A 116 -6.40 7.79 -15.53
CA ILE A 116 -6.75 8.26 -16.87
C ILE A 116 -5.56 8.96 -17.55
N SER A 117 -4.81 9.77 -16.80
CA SER A 117 -3.66 10.50 -17.35
C SER A 117 -2.56 9.53 -17.81
N LEU A 118 -2.25 8.50 -17.00
CA LEU A 118 -1.28 7.45 -17.35
C LEU A 118 -1.77 6.59 -18.51
N PHE A 119 -3.04 6.24 -18.54
CA PHE A 119 -3.67 5.55 -19.66
C PHE A 119 -3.45 6.31 -20.98
N LEU A 120 -3.82 7.59 -21.01
CA LEU A 120 -3.64 8.44 -22.19
C LEU A 120 -2.17 8.57 -22.60
N LEU A 121 -1.27 8.67 -21.61
CA LEU A 121 0.16 8.70 -21.87
C LEU A 121 0.63 7.39 -22.52
N PHE A 122 0.25 6.22 -21.99
CA PHE A 122 0.66 4.93 -22.56
C PHE A 122 0.09 4.73 -23.96
N VAL A 123 -1.17 5.09 -24.18
CA VAL A 123 -1.77 5.04 -25.53
C VAL A 123 -1.04 5.97 -26.51
N SER A 124 -0.70 7.19 -26.10
CA SER A 124 0.01 8.15 -26.97
C SER A 124 1.43 7.70 -27.31
N LEU A 125 2.06 6.93 -26.44
CA LEU A 125 3.39 6.33 -26.67
C LEU A 125 3.34 5.00 -27.42
N GLY A 126 2.13 4.48 -27.72
CA GLY A 126 1.96 3.18 -28.38
C GLY A 126 2.35 2.00 -27.52
N ILE A 127 2.34 2.16 -26.17
CA ILE A 127 2.67 1.08 -25.24
C ILE A 127 1.42 0.22 -25.04
N PRO A 128 1.47 -1.10 -25.35
CA PRO A 128 0.34 -2.00 -25.14
C PRO A 128 0.04 -2.11 -23.64
N GLN A 129 -1.24 -2.05 -23.30
CA GLN A 129 -1.69 -2.17 -21.91
C GLN A 129 -1.55 -3.61 -21.43
N GLY A 130 -1.27 -3.78 -20.15
CA GLY A 130 -1.09 -5.09 -19.53
C GLY A 130 -0.28 -5.00 -18.23
N TYR A 131 0.38 -6.08 -17.87
CA TYR A 131 1.15 -6.17 -16.63
C TYR A 131 2.21 -5.05 -16.48
N THR A 132 2.95 -4.76 -17.56
CA THR A 132 4.03 -3.76 -17.55
C THR A 132 3.51 -2.36 -17.31
N THR A 133 2.39 -1.97 -17.96
CA THR A 133 1.79 -0.65 -17.79
C THR A 133 1.22 -0.47 -16.39
N VAL A 134 0.63 -1.53 -15.79
CA VAL A 134 0.19 -1.51 -14.40
C VAL A 134 1.38 -1.28 -13.46
N VAL A 135 2.47 -2.04 -13.63
CA VAL A 135 3.69 -1.87 -12.80
C VAL A 135 4.26 -0.45 -12.93
N LEU A 136 4.39 0.07 -14.15
CA LEU A 136 4.89 1.44 -14.39
C LEU A 136 3.97 2.51 -13.77
N ALA A 137 2.66 2.33 -13.88
CA ALA A 137 1.68 3.22 -13.26
C ALA A 137 1.81 3.21 -11.74
N HIS A 138 1.92 2.02 -11.13
CA HIS A 138 2.10 1.87 -9.69
C HIS A 138 3.42 2.47 -9.20
N ILE A 139 4.52 2.30 -9.93
CA ILE A 139 5.79 2.97 -9.63
C ILE A 139 5.60 4.49 -9.62
N THR A 140 4.92 5.01 -10.64
CA THR A 140 4.74 6.44 -10.83
C THR A 140 3.95 7.07 -9.68
N PHE A 141 2.80 6.50 -9.30
CA PHE A 141 1.99 7.08 -8.24
C PHE A 141 2.50 6.79 -6.83
N CYS A 142 3.22 5.68 -6.60
CA CYS A 142 3.80 5.36 -5.29
C CYS A 142 5.04 6.20 -4.97
N THR A 143 5.83 6.61 -5.98
CA THR A 143 7.10 7.34 -5.79
C THR A 143 6.94 8.61 -4.94
N PRO A 144 5.95 9.50 -5.15
CA PRO A 144 5.74 10.68 -4.32
C PRO A 144 5.53 10.38 -2.83
N TYR A 145 4.85 9.30 -2.51
CA TYR A 145 4.60 8.90 -1.12
C TYR A 145 5.88 8.40 -0.44
N VAL A 146 6.75 7.71 -1.20
CA VAL A 146 8.08 7.34 -0.68
C VAL A 146 8.92 8.59 -0.40
N VAL A 147 8.95 9.56 -1.32
CA VAL A 147 9.64 10.85 -1.10
C VAL A 147 9.13 11.52 0.17
N LEU A 148 7.80 11.52 0.39
CA LEU A 148 7.16 12.09 1.57
C LEU A 148 7.57 11.36 2.87
N SER A 149 7.87 10.06 2.78
CA SER A 149 8.33 9.26 3.94
C SER A 149 9.82 9.43 4.25
N VAL A 150 10.66 9.60 3.21
CA VAL A 150 12.13 9.70 3.36
C VAL A 150 12.58 11.12 3.67
N LEU A 151 11.99 12.14 3.05
CA LEU A 151 12.41 13.54 3.17
C LEU A 151 12.42 14.06 4.63
N PRO A 152 11.45 13.72 5.52
CA PRO A 152 11.51 14.11 6.92
C PRO A 152 12.70 13.51 7.67
N ARG A 153 13.14 12.30 7.33
CA ARG A 153 14.32 11.66 7.93
C ARG A 153 15.60 12.43 7.57
N LEU A 154 15.75 12.80 6.29
CA LEU A 154 16.87 13.66 5.86
C LEU A 154 16.89 15.00 6.58
N LYS A 155 15.71 15.60 6.85
CA LYS A 155 15.62 16.87 7.59
C LYS A 155 15.94 16.76 9.08
N GLN A 156 15.77 15.59 9.68
CA GLN A 156 16.08 15.32 11.09
C GLN A 156 17.54 14.94 11.31
N MET A 157 18.24 14.55 10.26
CA MET A 157 19.67 14.21 10.30
C MET A 157 20.52 15.44 10.60
N ASN A 158 21.62 15.25 11.34
CA ASN A 158 22.59 16.31 11.54
C ASN A 158 23.20 16.73 10.19
N PRO A 159 23.08 18.02 9.78
CA PRO A 159 23.55 18.49 8.48
C PRO A 159 25.05 18.27 8.25
N ASN A 160 25.85 18.24 9.32
CA ASN A 160 27.32 18.16 9.23
C ASN A 160 27.82 16.70 9.12
N ILE A 161 26.96 15.70 9.27
CA ILE A 161 27.39 14.28 9.30
C ILE A 161 27.98 13.82 7.96
N TYR A 162 27.49 14.37 6.86
CA TYR A 162 28.02 14.10 5.53
C TYR A 162 29.42 14.72 5.34
N GLU A 163 29.60 16.00 5.73
CA GLU A 163 30.87 16.70 5.63
C GLU A 163 31.92 16.06 6.56
N ALA A 164 31.54 15.71 7.78
CA ALA A 164 32.41 14.99 8.70
C ALA A 164 32.90 13.64 8.13
N ALA A 165 32.08 12.93 7.38
CA ALA A 165 32.49 11.69 6.71
C ALA A 165 33.53 11.97 5.61
N LEU A 166 33.38 13.07 4.86
CA LEU A 166 34.35 13.47 3.82
C LEU A 166 35.66 13.90 4.44
N ASP A 167 35.64 14.66 5.54
CA ASP A 167 36.84 15.10 6.29
C ASP A 167 37.64 13.92 6.85
N LEU A 168 36.96 12.81 7.18
CA LEU A 168 37.59 11.54 7.56
C LEU A 168 38.12 10.73 6.37
N GLY A 169 38.09 11.29 5.15
CA GLY A 169 38.65 10.66 3.95
C GLY A 169 37.69 9.74 3.21
N ALA A 170 36.37 9.74 3.54
CA ALA A 170 35.42 8.99 2.77
C ALA A 170 35.16 9.63 1.39
N THR A 171 35.04 8.82 0.35
CA THR A 171 34.57 9.33 -0.94
C THR A 171 33.07 9.68 -0.87
N PRO A 172 32.54 10.57 -1.73
CA PRO A 172 31.11 10.93 -1.74
C PRO A 172 30.17 9.72 -1.78
N MET A 173 30.53 8.69 -2.56
CA MET A 173 29.72 7.46 -2.63
C MET A 173 29.81 6.62 -1.36
N GLN A 174 30.95 6.63 -0.68
CA GLN A 174 31.12 5.95 0.61
C GLN A 174 30.33 6.68 1.70
N ALA A 175 30.38 8.02 1.76
CA ALA A 175 29.60 8.83 2.67
C ALA A 175 28.07 8.60 2.44
N LEU A 176 27.64 8.58 1.17
CA LEU A 176 26.25 8.26 0.83
C LEU A 176 25.82 6.88 1.35
N ARG A 177 26.59 5.82 1.01
CA ARG A 177 26.20 4.44 1.34
C ARG A 177 26.36 4.08 2.82
N LYS A 178 27.43 4.59 3.48
CA LYS A 178 27.79 4.20 4.86
C LYS A 178 27.18 5.12 5.91
N VAL A 179 26.80 6.35 5.54
CA VAL A 179 26.28 7.35 6.49
C VAL A 179 24.83 7.73 6.15
N ILE A 180 24.58 8.25 4.94
CA ILE A 180 23.25 8.76 4.59
C ILE A 180 22.20 7.64 4.49
N VAL A 181 22.49 6.57 3.72
CA VAL A 181 21.52 5.48 3.50
C VAL A 181 21.11 4.79 4.79
N PRO A 182 22.02 4.41 5.72
CA PRO A 182 21.61 3.85 7.01
C PRO A 182 20.75 4.79 7.85
N GLU A 183 21.03 6.09 7.81
CA GLU A 183 20.28 7.10 8.59
C GLU A 183 18.83 7.26 8.07
N ILE A 184 18.64 7.22 6.75
CA ILE A 184 17.32 7.32 6.14
C ILE A 184 16.58 5.97 6.02
N LEU A 185 17.25 4.86 6.33
CA LEU A 185 16.68 3.50 6.20
C LEU A 185 15.32 3.34 6.89
N PRO A 186 15.06 3.86 8.10
CA PRO A 186 13.74 3.80 8.71
C PRO A 186 12.65 4.51 7.86
N GLY A 187 13.02 5.61 7.19
CA GLY A 187 12.15 6.32 6.26
C GLY A 187 11.89 5.53 4.97
N MET A 188 12.93 4.87 4.44
CA MET A 188 12.82 3.99 3.27
C MET A 188 11.91 2.79 3.56
N ILE A 189 12.06 2.14 4.72
CA ILE A 189 11.20 1.02 5.12
C ILE A 189 9.74 1.48 5.27
N SER A 190 9.51 2.63 5.91
CA SER A 190 8.16 3.20 6.03
C SER A 190 7.56 3.54 4.67
N GLY A 191 8.36 4.11 3.77
CA GLY A 191 7.97 4.42 2.39
C GLY A 191 7.65 3.16 1.58
N PHE A 192 8.46 2.12 1.72
CA PHE A 192 8.24 0.82 1.09
C PHE A 192 6.92 0.19 1.55
N MET A 193 6.68 0.13 2.86
CA MET A 193 5.44 -0.42 3.41
C MET A 193 4.21 0.37 2.96
N LEU A 194 4.31 1.70 2.92
CA LEU A 194 3.24 2.55 2.40
C LEU A 194 2.99 2.28 0.91
N ALA A 195 4.03 2.16 0.09
CA ALA A 195 3.92 1.85 -1.32
C ALA A 195 3.31 0.47 -1.58
N VAL A 196 3.69 -0.56 -0.80
CA VAL A 196 3.05 -1.88 -0.86
C VAL A 196 1.55 -1.79 -0.56
N THR A 197 1.19 -1.09 0.53
CA THR A 197 -0.21 -0.95 0.93
C THR A 197 -1.03 -0.23 -0.14
N LEU A 198 -0.54 0.91 -0.63
CA LEU A 198 -1.19 1.68 -1.69
C LEU A 198 -1.36 0.87 -2.98
N SER A 199 -0.34 0.08 -3.35
CA SER A 199 -0.37 -0.71 -4.57
C SER A 199 -1.33 -1.91 -4.50
N ILE A 200 -1.47 -2.56 -3.33
CA ILE A 200 -2.41 -3.68 -3.16
C ILE A 200 -3.85 -3.18 -3.16
N ASP A 201 -4.11 -2.03 -2.54
CA ASP A 201 -5.46 -1.46 -2.38
C ASP A 201 -5.93 -0.72 -3.63
N ASP A 202 -5.02 -0.39 -4.55
CA ASP A 202 -5.37 0.38 -5.74
C ASP A 202 -6.31 -0.40 -6.67
N PHE A 203 -7.39 0.27 -7.03
CA PHE A 203 -8.34 -0.15 -8.04
C PHE A 203 -8.33 0.80 -9.24
N ALA A 204 -8.30 2.10 -8.97
CA ALA A 204 -8.56 3.11 -9.97
C ALA A 204 -7.45 3.18 -11.02
N VAL A 205 -6.20 3.28 -10.61
CA VAL A 205 -5.06 3.32 -11.55
C VAL A 205 -4.96 2.00 -12.30
N THR A 206 -5.15 0.87 -11.58
CA THR A 206 -5.11 -0.46 -12.17
C THR A 206 -6.14 -0.62 -13.28
N VAL A 207 -7.41 -0.29 -13.05
CA VAL A 207 -8.49 -0.54 -14.02
C VAL A 207 -8.28 0.21 -15.34
N PHE A 208 -7.65 1.39 -15.30
CA PHE A 208 -7.34 2.17 -16.51
C PHE A 208 -6.09 1.67 -17.25
N THR A 209 -5.16 1.00 -16.56
CA THR A 209 -3.86 0.62 -17.14
C THR A 209 -3.72 -0.87 -17.42
N ILE A 210 -4.68 -1.70 -16.96
CA ILE A 210 -4.60 -3.16 -17.04
C ILE A 210 -4.87 -3.71 -18.46
N GLY A 211 -5.63 -2.99 -19.28
CA GLY A 211 -6.01 -3.45 -20.63
C GLY A 211 -7.04 -4.58 -20.63
N ASN A 212 -7.14 -5.28 -21.77
CA ASN A 212 -8.14 -6.30 -22.01
C ASN A 212 -7.57 -7.74 -22.09
N GLU A 213 -6.32 -7.95 -21.72
CA GLU A 213 -5.63 -9.25 -21.88
C GLU A 213 -5.96 -10.29 -20.78
N GLY A 214 -7.04 -10.06 -19.99
CA GLY A 214 -7.44 -11.00 -18.94
C GLY A 214 -6.57 -10.95 -17.68
N LEU A 215 -5.71 -9.95 -17.55
CA LEU A 215 -5.00 -9.68 -16.31
C LEU A 215 -5.99 -9.17 -15.27
N GLU A 216 -5.96 -9.76 -14.08
CA GLU A 216 -6.76 -9.30 -12.93
C GLU A 216 -5.85 -9.12 -11.72
N THR A 217 -6.08 -8.05 -10.94
CA THR A 217 -5.55 -7.88 -9.60
C THR A 217 -6.65 -8.18 -8.59
N LEU A 218 -6.30 -8.29 -7.30
CA LEU A 218 -7.30 -8.60 -6.28
C LEU A 218 -8.43 -7.57 -6.23
N SER A 219 -8.12 -6.28 -6.33
CA SER A 219 -9.10 -5.19 -6.31
C SER A 219 -10.02 -5.20 -7.53
N THR A 220 -9.48 -5.42 -8.74
CA THR A 220 -10.28 -5.51 -9.98
C THR A 220 -11.12 -6.77 -10.01
N TYR A 221 -10.62 -7.90 -9.50
CA TYR A 221 -11.36 -9.15 -9.35
C TYR A 221 -12.57 -8.98 -8.43
N ILE A 222 -12.35 -8.43 -7.22
CA ILE A 222 -13.43 -8.19 -6.25
C ILE A 222 -14.49 -7.27 -6.84
N TYR A 223 -14.10 -6.22 -7.54
CA TYR A 223 -15.02 -5.30 -8.18
C TYR A 223 -15.83 -5.97 -9.29
N ALA A 224 -15.20 -6.75 -10.16
CA ALA A 224 -15.88 -7.48 -11.23
C ALA A 224 -16.88 -8.51 -10.68
N ASP A 225 -16.51 -9.18 -9.58
CA ASP A 225 -17.35 -10.16 -8.91
C ASP A 225 -18.56 -9.49 -8.23
N ALA A 226 -18.35 -8.37 -7.54
CA ALA A 226 -19.43 -7.60 -6.92
C ALA A 226 -20.46 -7.10 -7.95
N ARG A 227 -20.01 -6.73 -9.15
CA ARG A 227 -20.92 -6.32 -10.26
C ARG A 227 -21.78 -7.44 -10.82
N LYS A 228 -21.37 -8.70 -10.66
CA LYS A 228 -22.15 -9.88 -11.12
C LYS A 228 -23.32 -10.22 -10.18
N GLY A 229 -23.53 -9.45 -9.11
CA GLY A 229 -24.68 -9.58 -8.20
C GLY A 229 -24.41 -10.36 -6.92
N GLY A 230 -23.17 -10.62 -6.57
CA GLY A 230 -22.82 -11.24 -5.30
C GLY A 230 -21.31 -11.45 -5.18
N LEU A 231 -20.79 -11.30 -3.98
CA LEU A 231 -19.40 -11.64 -3.68
C LEU A 231 -19.25 -13.16 -3.63
N THR A 232 -18.33 -13.70 -4.41
CA THR A 232 -17.92 -15.10 -4.35
C THR A 232 -17.69 -15.50 -2.89
N PRO A 233 -18.30 -16.59 -2.39
CA PRO A 233 -18.22 -16.96 -0.97
C PRO A 233 -16.80 -17.06 -0.44
N GLU A 234 -15.84 -17.45 -1.27
CA GLU A 234 -14.42 -17.63 -0.96
C GLU A 234 -13.69 -16.31 -0.67
N LEU A 235 -14.23 -15.17 -1.11
CA LEU A 235 -13.67 -13.86 -0.75
C LEU A 235 -13.83 -13.54 0.73
N ARG A 236 -14.80 -14.13 1.41
CA ARG A 236 -15.04 -13.91 2.85
C ARG A 236 -13.91 -14.47 3.71
N PRO A 237 -13.52 -15.76 3.59
CA PRO A 237 -12.39 -16.29 4.34
C PRO A 237 -11.07 -15.62 3.94
N LEU A 238 -10.86 -15.25 2.66
CA LEU A 238 -9.68 -14.53 2.23
C LEU A 238 -9.58 -13.17 2.93
N SER A 239 -10.65 -12.36 2.90
CA SER A 239 -10.71 -11.07 3.60
C SER A 239 -10.49 -11.23 5.11
N THR A 240 -11.05 -12.29 5.71
CA THR A 240 -10.86 -12.60 7.13
C THR A 240 -9.41 -12.91 7.46
N ILE A 241 -8.75 -13.73 6.65
CA ILE A 241 -7.32 -14.07 6.84
C ILE A 241 -6.46 -12.81 6.74
N ILE A 242 -6.66 -12.00 5.71
CA ILE A 242 -5.92 -10.75 5.50
C ILE A 242 -6.12 -9.82 6.69
N PHE A 243 -7.36 -9.61 7.13
CA PHE A 243 -7.68 -8.74 8.27
C PHE A 243 -7.01 -9.22 9.57
N VAL A 244 -7.12 -10.51 9.89
CA VAL A 244 -6.51 -11.09 11.10
C VAL A 244 -4.99 -10.99 11.03
N LEU A 245 -4.38 -11.26 9.86
CA LEU A 245 -2.95 -11.14 9.66
C LEU A 245 -2.45 -9.71 9.92
N VAL A 246 -3.12 -8.72 9.32
CA VAL A 246 -2.80 -7.29 9.52
C VAL A 246 -2.98 -6.89 10.99
N LEU A 247 -4.06 -7.32 11.63
CA LEU A 247 -4.34 -7.02 13.03
C LEU A 247 -3.26 -7.61 13.95
N VAL A 248 -2.87 -8.87 13.75
CA VAL A 248 -1.79 -9.53 14.50
C VAL A 248 -0.47 -8.79 14.30
N LEU A 249 -0.15 -8.43 13.06
CA LEU A 249 1.07 -7.70 12.72
C LEU A 249 1.11 -6.33 13.41
N LEU A 250 0.00 -5.60 13.39
CA LEU A 250 -0.15 -4.31 14.10
C LEU A 250 0.06 -4.47 15.62
N VAL A 251 -0.53 -5.50 16.23
CA VAL A 251 -0.38 -5.76 17.67
C VAL A 251 1.08 -6.07 18.00
N ILE A 252 1.76 -6.87 17.18
CA ILE A 252 3.19 -7.21 17.37
C ILE A 252 4.06 -5.95 17.26
N ILE A 253 3.84 -5.13 16.23
CA ILE A 253 4.62 -3.89 16.03
C ILE A 253 4.38 -2.93 17.19
N ASN A 254 3.14 -2.73 17.61
CA ASN A 254 2.80 -1.79 18.67
C ASN A 254 3.38 -2.22 20.03
N ARG A 255 3.36 -3.52 20.34
CA ARG A 255 4.00 -4.06 21.55
C ARG A 255 5.52 -3.88 21.54
N ARG A 256 6.19 -4.02 20.37
CA ARG A 256 7.63 -3.78 20.24
C ARG A 256 7.98 -2.28 20.37
N ALA A 257 7.14 -1.39 19.83
CA ALA A 257 7.33 0.05 19.94
C ALA A 257 7.13 0.56 21.37
N GLY A 258 6.20 -0.01 22.15
CA GLY A 258 5.98 0.31 23.56
C GLY A 258 7.20 -0.02 24.44
N LYS A 259 7.83 -1.18 24.23
CA LYS A 259 9.02 -1.61 24.99
C LYS A 259 10.28 -0.74 24.73
N LYS A 260 10.36 -0.03 23.61
CA LYS A 260 11.49 0.89 23.33
C LYS A 260 11.35 2.27 23.98
N LYS A 261 10.20 2.59 24.57
CA LYS A 261 10.00 3.87 25.29
C LYS A 261 10.25 3.78 26.80
N GLU A 262 10.45 2.60 27.33
CA GLU A 262 10.69 2.37 28.77
C GLU A 262 12.18 2.08 29.09
N VAL A 263 13.08 2.18 28.12
CA VAL A 263 14.55 2.13 28.27
C VAL A 263 15.13 3.47 27.81
#